data_aba2d145502c9cb014f23f508ce25200
#
_entry.id   aba2d145502c9cb014f23f508ce25200
#
_cell.length_a   1.000
_cell.length_b   1.000
_cell.length_c   1.000
_cell.angle_alpha   90.00
_cell.angle_beta   90.00
_cell.angle_gamma   90.00
#
_symmetry.space_group_name_H-M   'P 1'
#
loop_
_entity.id
_entity.type
_entity.pdbx_description
1 polymer ?
#
loop_
_entity_poly.entity_id
_entity_poly.type
_entity_poly.pdbx_seq_one_letter_code
_entity_poly.pdbx_strand_id
1 'polypeptide(L)'
;MHTRGVRHIDLSYHWSPESLQAQVGHSTSPLRNPLMDLLQAVRSSGSISAAAKSMGLSYRHVWGELKRWEDVLSQPLIIWEKGQAAQLTEFADKLLWAERQAQARLTPQINALQAELEKTFAVAFDPDSHL
;
A
#
# COMPACT_ATOMS: atom_id res chain seq x y z
N MET A 1 27.79 15.42 -2.40
CA MET A 1 27.39 14.06 -2.76
C MET A 1 25.88 13.94 -2.69
N HIS A 2 25.27 13.64 -3.80
CA HIS A 2 23.82 13.62 -3.88
C HIS A 2 23.29 12.21 -3.69
N THR A 3 22.57 12.02 -2.62
CA THR A 3 21.81 10.79 -2.44
C THR A 3 20.54 10.89 -3.28
N ARG A 4 20.34 9.94 -4.19
CA ARG A 4 19.13 9.87 -5.00
C ARG A 4 17.95 9.24 -4.30
N GLY A 5 18.11 8.97 -3.01
CA GLY A 5 17.05 8.32 -2.24
C GLY A 5 15.84 9.22 -2.02
N VAL A 6 14.73 8.60 -1.70
CA VAL A 6 13.53 9.31 -1.31
C VAL A 6 13.80 9.93 0.06
N ARG A 7 13.77 11.27 0.12
CA ARG A 7 13.98 12.02 1.37
C ARG A 7 12.69 12.34 2.08
N HIS A 8 11.59 12.07 1.41
CA HIS A 8 10.29 12.48 1.89
C HIS A 8 9.27 11.43 1.51
N ILE A 9 8.45 11.04 2.46
CA ILE A 9 7.39 10.08 2.25
C ILE A 9 6.07 10.82 2.40
N ASP A 10 5.31 10.86 1.31
CA ASP A 10 3.97 11.40 1.35
C ASP A 10 2.97 10.32 1.70
N LEU A 11 2.21 10.55 2.76
CA LEU A 11 1.10 9.70 3.12
C LEU A 11 -0.17 10.36 2.59
N SER A 12 -0.83 9.70 1.65
CA SER A 12 -2.07 10.17 1.08
C SER A 12 -3.25 9.53 1.79
N TYR A 13 -4.16 10.34 2.24
CA TYR A 13 -5.42 9.89 2.80
C TYR A 13 -6.51 10.08 1.76
N HIS A 14 -7.06 8.97 1.26
CA HIS A 14 -8.14 8.99 0.29
C HIS A 14 -9.44 8.61 0.95
N TRP A 15 -10.41 9.45 0.76
CA TRP A 15 -11.73 9.27 1.32
C TRP A 15 -12.76 9.36 0.20
N SER A 16 -13.51 8.29 -0.02
CA SER A 16 -14.55 8.23 -1.04
C SER A 16 -15.82 7.64 -0.46
N PRO A 17 -16.98 7.92 -1.06
CA PRO A 17 -18.23 7.29 -0.62
C PRO A 17 -18.16 5.77 -0.64
N GLU A 18 -17.46 5.21 -1.62
CA GLU A 18 -17.32 3.76 -1.75
C GLU A 18 -16.48 3.18 -0.61
N SER A 19 -15.42 3.88 -0.20
CA SER A 19 -14.59 3.41 0.93
C SER A 19 -15.35 3.43 2.25
N LEU A 20 -16.32 4.33 2.41
CA LEU A 20 -17.19 4.36 3.60
C LEU A 20 -18.17 3.20 3.61
N GLN A 21 -18.64 2.77 2.44
CA GLN A 21 -19.59 1.68 2.32
C GLN A 21 -18.93 0.30 2.38
N ALA A 22 -17.67 0.22 1.91
CA ALA A 22 -16.97 -1.05 1.78
C ALA A 22 -16.41 -1.59 3.10
N GLN A 23 -16.60 -0.89 4.20
CA GLN A 23 -15.98 -1.26 5.48
C GLN A 23 -16.68 -2.40 6.21
N VAL A 24 -17.83 -2.81 5.73
CA VAL A 24 -18.54 -3.93 6.34
C VAL A 24 -17.92 -5.21 5.78
N GLY A 25 -16.84 -5.68 6.42
CA GLY A 25 -16.24 -6.96 6.11
C GLY A 25 -14.85 -6.93 5.48
N HIS A 26 -14.31 -5.77 5.14
CA HIS A 26 -12.97 -5.68 4.58
C HIS A 26 -12.17 -4.58 5.26
N SER A 27 -11.11 -4.96 5.96
CA SER A 27 -10.19 -3.97 6.50
C SER A 27 -9.26 -3.53 5.38
N THR A 28 -9.70 -2.58 4.57
CA THR A 28 -8.81 -1.90 3.65
C THR A 28 -8.27 -0.68 4.36
N SER A 29 -6.98 -0.71 4.65
CA SER A 29 -6.32 0.49 5.16
C SER A 29 -6.41 1.59 4.11
N PRO A 30 -6.82 2.81 4.46
CA PRO A 30 -6.79 3.93 3.53
C PRO A 30 -5.36 4.37 3.19
N LEU A 31 -4.39 3.93 3.97
CA LEU A 31 -2.98 4.20 3.71
C LEU A 31 -2.42 3.07 2.88
N ARG A 32 -2.25 3.32 1.59
CA ARG A 32 -1.69 2.33 0.67
C ARG A 32 -0.56 2.96 -0.11
N ASN A 33 0.51 2.22 -0.25
CA ASN A 33 1.62 2.60 -1.10
C ASN A 33 1.75 1.56 -2.22
N PRO A 34 1.68 1.97 -3.49
CA PRO A 34 1.76 1.01 -4.60
C PRO A 34 3.02 0.16 -4.59
N LEU A 35 4.16 0.73 -4.18
CA LEU A 35 5.39 -0.05 -4.10
C LEU A 35 5.27 -1.17 -3.07
N MET A 36 4.69 -0.87 -1.90
CA MET A 36 4.53 -1.89 -0.86
C MET A 36 3.59 -3.00 -1.31
N ASP A 37 2.55 -2.66 -2.06
CA ASP A 37 1.65 -3.66 -2.65
C ASP A 37 2.39 -4.57 -3.63
N LEU A 38 3.27 -4.00 -4.47
CA LEU A 38 4.09 -4.78 -5.39
C LEU A 38 5.05 -5.71 -4.65
N LEU A 39 5.74 -5.20 -3.66
CA LEU A 39 6.70 -5.99 -2.88
C LEU A 39 6.00 -7.13 -2.14
N GLN A 40 4.84 -6.84 -1.55
CA GLN A 40 4.07 -7.87 -0.86
C GLN A 40 3.58 -8.95 -1.81
N ALA A 41 3.14 -8.55 -3.01
CA ALA A 41 2.69 -9.50 -4.03
C ALA A 41 3.83 -10.41 -4.50
N VAL A 42 5.02 -9.86 -4.70
CA VAL A 42 6.20 -10.67 -5.06
C VAL A 42 6.55 -11.63 -3.94
N ARG A 43 6.55 -11.16 -2.71
CA ARG A 43 6.86 -12.00 -1.54
C ARG A 43 5.88 -13.16 -1.41
N SER A 44 4.59 -12.88 -1.56
CA SER A 44 3.54 -13.89 -1.38
C SER A 44 3.52 -14.91 -2.51
N SER A 45 3.76 -14.45 -3.75
CA SER A 45 3.64 -15.32 -4.92
C SER A 45 4.95 -16.01 -5.30
N GLY A 46 6.09 -15.46 -4.93
CA GLY A 46 7.39 -16.01 -5.27
C GLY A 46 7.88 -15.71 -6.67
N SER A 47 7.13 -14.95 -7.47
CA SER A 47 7.57 -14.57 -8.82
C SER A 47 6.96 -13.26 -9.24
N ILE A 48 7.64 -12.57 -10.16
CA ILE A 48 7.13 -11.32 -10.74
C ILE A 48 5.88 -11.61 -11.59
N SER A 49 5.89 -12.70 -12.33
CA SER A 49 4.74 -13.09 -13.18
C SER A 49 3.49 -13.33 -12.35
N ALA A 50 3.62 -14.10 -11.28
CA ALA A 50 2.49 -14.39 -10.40
C ALA A 50 2.00 -13.14 -9.67
N ALA A 51 2.92 -12.29 -9.24
CA ALA A 51 2.56 -11.02 -8.61
C ALA A 51 1.78 -10.12 -9.57
N ALA A 52 2.26 -9.99 -10.80
CA ALA A 52 1.58 -9.22 -11.84
C ALA A 52 0.16 -9.74 -12.07
N LYS A 53 0.03 -11.06 -12.21
CA LYS A 53 -1.26 -11.70 -12.44
C LYS A 53 -2.23 -11.42 -11.27
N SER A 54 -1.74 -11.54 -10.03
CA SER A 54 -2.58 -11.30 -8.86
C SER A 54 -3.06 -9.86 -8.76
N MET A 55 -2.31 -8.91 -9.31
CA MET A 55 -2.64 -7.50 -9.27
C MET A 55 -3.35 -7.00 -10.53
N GLY A 56 -3.58 -7.88 -11.51
CA GLY A 56 -4.18 -7.49 -12.77
C GLY A 56 -3.30 -6.62 -13.63
N LEU A 57 -1.99 -6.75 -13.49
CA LEU A 57 -1.00 -5.97 -14.23
C LEU A 57 -0.18 -6.86 -15.15
N SER A 58 0.47 -6.25 -16.15
CA SER A 58 1.38 -7.00 -17.00
C SER A 58 2.71 -7.22 -16.28
N TYR A 59 3.40 -8.31 -16.65
CA TYR A 59 4.74 -8.57 -16.15
C TYR A 59 5.68 -7.38 -16.41
N ARG A 60 5.63 -6.85 -17.62
CA ARG A 60 6.47 -5.73 -18.02
C ARG A 60 6.22 -4.50 -17.16
N HIS A 61 4.97 -4.24 -16.82
CA HIS A 61 4.61 -3.09 -15.97
C HIS A 61 5.20 -3.25 -14.57
N VAL A 62 5.00 -4.41 -13.95
CA VAL A 62 5.52 -4.68 -12.60
C VAL A 62 7.04 -4.62 -12.59
N TRP A 63 7.68 -5.27 -13.56
CA TRP A 63 9.14 -5.26 -13.69
C TRP A 63 9.67 -3.83 -13.82
N GLY A 64 9.05 -3.04 -14.69
CA GLY A 64 9.44 -1.65 -14.90
C GLY A 64 9.26 -0.78 -13.66
N GLU A 65 8.16 -0.96 -12.94
CA GLU A 65 7.91 -0.22 -11.70
C GLU A 65 8.95 -0.57 -10.63
N LEU A 66 9.26 -1.84 -10.46
CA LEU A 66 10.27 -2.26 -9.48
C LEU A 66 11.64 -1.69 -9.84
N LYS A 67 12.02 -1.74 -11.11
CA LYS A 67 13.30 -1.17 -11.56
C LYS A 67 13.34 0.34 -11.35
N ARG A 68 12.26 1.02 -11.64
CA ARG A 68 12.16 2.47 -11.44
C ARG A 68 12.34 2.82 -9.96
N TRP A 69 11.71 2.06 -9.07
CA TRP A 69 11.84 2.30 -7.63
C TRP A 69 13.24 1.97 -7.13
N GLU A 70 13.87 0.93 -7.64
CA GLU A 70 15.27 0.63 -7.31
C GLU A 70 16.18 1.80 -7.65
N ASP A 71 15.94 2.43 -8.80
CA ASP A 71 16.72 3.59 -9.23
C ASP A 71 16.47 4.79 -8.32
N VAL A 72 15.22 5.08 -8.02
CA VAL A 72 14.83 6.19 -7.14
C VAL A 72 15.41 6.03 -5.74
N LEU A 73 15.33 4.83 -5.18
CA LEU A 73 15.80 4.54 -3.83
C LEU A 73 17.31 4.31 -3.76
N SER A 74 17.94 4.11 -4.89
CA SER A 74 19.36 3.72 -4.99
C SER A 74 19.67 2.46 -4.19
N GLN A 75 18.71 1.53 -4.14
CA GLN A 75 18.81 0.26 -3.44
C GLN A 75 18.12 -0.83 -4.23
N PRO A 76 18.71 -2.03 -4.31
CA PRO A 76 18.02 -3.15 -4.93
C PRO A 76 16.84 -3.59 -4.04
N LEU A 77 15.73 -3.91 -4.67
CA LEU A 77 14.53 -4.40 -3.99
C LEU A 77 14.33 -5.88 -4.24
N ILE A 78 14.77 -6.38 -5.39
CA ILE A 78 14.58 -7.77 -5.81
C ILE A 78 15.94 -8.37 -6.09
N ILE A 79 16.08 -9.64 -5.71
CA ILE A 79 17.26 -10.43 -6.09
C ILE A 79 16.97 -11.00 -7.49
N TRP A 80 17.62 -10.40 -8.50
CA TRP A 80 17.38 -10.74 -9.91
C TRP A 80 18.35 -11.85 -10.35
N GLU A 81 18.16 -13.06 -9.86
CA GLU A 81 18.99 -14.19 -10.23
C GLU A 81 18.26 -15.08 -11.23
N LYS A 82 18.97 -15.38 -12.34
CA LYS A 82 18.43 -16.18 -13.43
C LYS A 82 18.14 -17.61 -12.94
N GLY A 83 16.93 -18.09 -13.22
CA GLY A 83 16.54 -19.45 -12.89
C GLY A 83 16.10 -19.65 -11.45
N GLN A 84 15.99 -18.58 -10.66
CA GLN A 84 15.53 -18.67 -9.28
C GLN A 84 14.22 -17.92 -9.09
N ALA A 85 13.47 -18.30 -8.07
CA ALA A 85 12.28 -17.57 -7.66
C ALA A 85 12.66 -16.14 -7.27
N ALA A 86 11.78 -15.20 -7.57
CA ALA A 86 11.99 -13.81 -7.19
C ALA A 86 11.95 -13.68 -5.67
N GLN A 87 12.97 -13.09 -5.12
CA GLN A 87 13.11 -12.87 -3.69
C GLN A 87 13.33 -11.39 -3.41
N LEU A 88 12.80 -10.92 -2.29
CA LEU A 88 13.07 -9.57 -1.84
C LEU A 88 14.46 -9.50 -1.22
N THR A 89 15.10 -8.35 -1.40
CA THR A 89 16.34 -8.05 -0.68
C THR A 89 16.01 -7.79 0.79
N GLU A 90 17.04 -7.82 1.64
CA GLU A 90 16.90 -7.46 3.04
C GLU A 90 16.32 -6.05 3.20
N PHE A 91 16.77 -5.12 2.34
CA PHE A 91 16.25 -3.75 2.35
C PHE A 91 14.74 -3.72 2.08
N ALA A 92 14.28 -4.45 1.07
CA ALA A 92 12.85 -4.51 0.74
C ALA A 92 12.03 -5.15 1.88
N ASP A 93 12.55 -6.19 2.50
CA ASP A 93 11.90 -6.80 3.67
C ASP A 93 11.78 -5.80 4.82
N LYS A 94 12.81 -5.01 5.06
CA LYS A 94 12.78 -3.98 6.10
C LYS A 94 11.76 -2.88 5.78
N LEU A 95 11.64 -2.50 4.50
CA LEU A 95 10.62 -1.54 4.09
C LEU A 95 9.21 -2.06 4.37
N LEU A 96 8.94 -3.30 4.00
CA LEU A 96 7.63 -3.91 4.27
C LEU A 96 7.33 -3.98 5.75
N TRP A 97 8.32 -4.37 6.54
CA TRP A 97 8.17 -4.44 7.99
C TRP A 97 7.86 -3.07 8.58
N ALA A 98 8.61 -2.05 8.18
CA ALA A 98 8.43 -0.69 8.68
C ALA A 98 7.04 -0.14 8.30
N GLU A 99 6.61 -0.37 7.07
CA GLU A 99 5.28 0.03 6.60
C GLU A 99 4.18 -0.67 7.38
N ARG A 100 4.33 -1.96 7.64
CA ARG A 100 3.38 -2.73 8.43
C ARG A 100 3.27 -2.20 9.86
N GLN A 101 4.41 -1.84 10.47
CA GLN A 101 4.41 -1.23 11.81
C GLN A 101 3.72 0.13 11.81
N ALA A 102 3.97 0.94 10.80
CA ALA A 102 3.32 2.24 10.67
C ALA A 102 1.80 2.08 10.53
N GLN A 103 1.36 1.15 9.69
CA GLN A 103 -0.08 0.90 9.51
C GLN A 103 -0.74 0.38 10.78
N ALA A 104 -0.06 -0.49 11.52
CA ALA A 104 -0.59 -1.00 12.78
C ALA A 104 -0.84 0.12 13.80
N ARG A 105 -0.05 1.18 13.75
CA ARG A 105 -0.22 2.34 14.62
C ARG A 105 -1.27 3.31 14.13
N LEU A 106 -1.34 3.52 12.82
CA LEU A 106 -2.20 4.55 12.23
C LEU A 106 -3.60 4.07 11.90
N THR A 107 -3.75 2.81 11.53
CA THR A 107 -5.05 2.25 11.11
C THR A 107 -6.13 2.43 12.17
N PRO A 108 -5.90 2.13 13.46
CA PRO A 108 -6.94 2.36 14.47
C PRO A 108 -7.37 3.82 14.58
N GLN A 109 -6.43 4.75 14.45
CA GLN A 109 -6.74 6.18 14.52
C GLN A 109 -7.58 6.64 13.33
N ILE A 110 -7.22 6.15 12.14
CA ILE A 110 -7.96 6.48 10.92
C ILE A 110 -9.36 5.87 10.96
N ASN A 111 -9.47 4.63 11.42
CA ASN A 111 -10.77 3.97 11.56
C ASN A 111 -11.67 4.71 12.55
N ALA A 112 -11.12 5.19 13.66
CA ALA A 112 -11.87 5.97 14.63
C ALA A 112 -12.36 7.30 14.02
N LEU A 113 -11.51 7.97 13.25
CA LEU A 113 -11.91 9.20 12.56
C LEU A 113 -12.99 8.93 11.54
N GLN A 114 -12.86 7.85 10.75
CA GLN A 114 -13.89 7.48 9.79
C GLN A 114 -15.22 7.20 10.46
N ALA A 115 -15.21 6.49 11.60
CA ALA A 115 -16.42 6.20 12.34
C ALA A 115 -17.10 7.49 12.84
N GLU A 116 -16.33 8.46 13.30
CA GLU A 116 -16.88 9.75 13.70
C GLU A 116 -17.48 10.52 12.53
N LEU A 117 -16.81 10.49 11.38
CA LEU A 117 -17.33 11.14 10.18
C LEU A 117 -18.62 10.48 9.71
N GLU A 118 -18.68 9.15 9.75
CA GLU A 118 -19.90 8.41 9.41
C GLU A 118 -21.06 8.79 10.30
N LYS A 119 -20.83 8.90 11.61
CA LYS A 119 -21.86 9.37 12.53
C LYS A 119 -22.35 10.76 12.18
N THR A 120 -21.43 11.67 11.86
CA THR A 120 -21.78 13.03 11.49
C THR A 120 -22.62 13.07 10.21
N PHE A 121 -22.24 12.24 9.21
CA PHE A 121 -23.01 12.15 7.98
C PHE A 121 -24.38 11.53 8.22
N ALA A 122 -24.47 10.49 9.04
CA ALA A 122 -25.75 9.85 9.33
C ALA A 122 -26.72 10.83 9.99
N VAL A 123 -26.24 11.63 10.94
CA VAL A 123 -27.05 12.66 11.58
C VAL A 123 -27.49 13.74 10.57
N ALA A 124 -26.56 14.19 9.69
CA ALA A 124 -26.82 15.24 8.73
C ALA A 124 -27.87 14.83 7.68
N PHE A 125 -27.94 13.53 7.35
CA PHE A 125 -28.84 13.01 6.32
C PHE A 125 -30.03 12.25 6.89
N ASP A 126 -30.21 12.23 8.21
CA ASP A 126 -31.35 11.61 8.85
C ASP A 126 -32.55 12.59 8.75
N PRO A 127 -33.65 12.20 8.09
CA PRO A 127 -34.81 13.07 7.96
C PRO A 127 -35.49 13.38 9.31
N ASP A 128 -35.25 12.55 10.32
CA ASP A 128 -35.85 12.74 11.65
C ASP A 128 -34.93 13.52 12.60
N SER A 129 -33.70 13.81 12.21
CA SER A 129 -32.80 14.62 13.02
C SER A 129 -33.01 16.09 12.71
N HIS A 130 -33.99 16.67 13.33
CA HIS A 130 -34.22 18.11 13.26
C HIS A 130 -33.62 18.77 14.50
N LEU A 131 -32.77 19.67 14.22
CA LEU A 131 -32.29 20.58 15.23
C LEU A 131 -33.08 21.88 15.15
#